data_1f1a42d03f200933e0a12d48e4a0997d
#
_entry.id   1f1a42d03f200933e0a12d48e4a0997d
#
_cell.length_a   1.000
_cell.length_b   1.000
_cell.length_c   1.000
_cell.angle_alpha   90.00
_cell.angle_beta   90.00
_cell.angle_gamma   90.00
#
_symmetry.space_group_name_H-M   'P 1'
#
loop_
_entity.id
_entity.type
_entity.pdbx_description
1 polymer ?
#
loop_
_entity_poly.entity_id
_entity_poly.type
_entity_poly.pdbx_seq_one_letter_code
_entity_poly.pdbx_strand_id
1 'polypeptide(L)'
;MGELDHAMQELARNFAHFLPRLLAMLIIALLGWVVAYVFKFSLRGILRIAKFDKLSDNAGATQLLNKLALPSSSELLSRTVFWVVWLGFILLGVQVLGIVGLQEHIARIFLYLPRLFVALLIFFFGLVAASFFSRAALLAAVNAGSPSPGLLATLIRSIIIIFAVTMAFEQLGLGERTILVAFAIAFGALMLGLAIAFGIGGRDLARQFLERRFLKETQEQKQDELSPL
;
A
#
# COMPACT_ATOMS: atom_id res chain seq x y z
N MET A 1 -56.70 4.95 31.69
CA MET A 1 -56.46 3.57 31.30
C MET A 1 -56.15 3.42 29.77
N GLY A 2 -56.77 4.22 28.90
CA GLY A 2 -56.51 4.13 27.45
C GLY A 2 -55.08 4.44 26.96
N GLU A 3 -54.37 5.35 27.64
CA GLU A 3 -53.00 5.66 27.21
C GLU A 3 -52.01 4.56 27.50
N LEU A 4 -52.16 3.81 28.57
CA LEU A 4 -51.34 2.65 28.90
C LEU A 4 -51.57 1.49 27.92
N ASP A 5 -52.82 1.26 27.52
CA ASP A 5 -53.16 0.23 26.53
C ASP A 5 -52.62 0.56 25.14
N HIS A 6 -52.65 1.83 24.74
CA HIS A 6 -52.01 2.31 23.49
C HIS A 6 -50.49 2.16 23.52
N ALA A 7 -49.85 2.53 24.62
CA ALA A 7 -48.38 2.40 24.78
C ALA A 7 -47.96 0.91 24.77
N MET A 8 -48.73 0.03 25.41
CA MET A 8 -48.49 -1.43 25.41
C MET A 8 -48.67 -2.04 24.01
N GLN A 9 -49.67 -1.60 23.26
CA GLN A 9 -49.89 -2.06 21.88
C GLN A 9 -48.79 -1.56 20.92
N GLU A 10 -48.35 -0.31 21.09
CA GLU A 10 -47.23 0.20 20.31
C GLU A 10 -45.92 -0.54 20.61
N LEU A 11 -45.62 -0.80 21.88
CA LEU A 11 -44.50 -1.64 22.27
C LEU A 11 -44.57 -3.03 21.66
N ALA A 12 -45.70 -3.69 21.75
CA ALA A 12 -45.89 -5.01 21.19
C ALA A 12 -45.76 -5.04 19.66
N ARG A 13 -46.24 -4.02 18.95
CA ARG A 13 -46.05 -3.85 17.50
C ARG A 13 -44.60 -3.62 17.15
N ASN A 14 -43.92 -2.76 17.88
CA ASN A 14 -42.49 -2.48 17.66
C ASN A 14 -41.61 -3.72 17.88
N PHE A 15 -41.91 -4.50 18.93
CA PHE A 15 -41.27 -5.80 19.17
C PHE A 15 -41.57 -6.84 18.07
N ALA A 16 -42.82 -6.92 17.62
CA ALA A 16 -43.21 -7.83 16.55
C ALA A 16 -42.54 -7.50 15.20
N HIS A 17 -42.26 -6.24 14.94
CA HIS A 17 -41.51 -5.83 13.74
C HIS A 17 -39.98 -5.90 13.91
N PHE A 18 -39.47 -5.75 15.13
CA PHE A 18 -38.04 -5.80 15.41
C PHE A 18 -37.47 -7.22 15.34
N LEU A 19 -38.22 -8.21 15.84
CA LEU A 19 -37.81 -9.62 15.90
C LEU A 19 -37.49 -10.22 14.51
N PRO A 20 -38.36 -10.08 13.48
CA PRO A 20 -38.02 -10.54 12.12
C PRO A 20 -36.82 -9.86 11.52
N ARG A 21 -36.61 -8.55 11.76
CA ARG A 21 -35.45 -7.79 11.28
C ARG A 21 -34.16 -8.24 11.94
N LEU A 22 -34.23 -8.55 13.24
CA LEU A 22 -33.09 -9.09 13.99
C LEU A 22 -32.70 -10.47 13.50
N LEU A 23 -33.68 -11.35 13.22
CA LEU A 23 -33.42 -12.65 12.59
C LEU A 23 -32.77 -12.49 11.19
N ALA A 24 -33.30 -11.58 10.39
CA ALA A 24 -32.73 -11.29 9.07
C ALA A 24 -31.27 -10.78 9.19
N MET A 25 -30.97 -9.88 10.14
CA MET A 25 -29.62 -9.43 10.43
C MET A 25 -28.69 -10.60 10.77
N LEU A 26 -29.11 -11.49 11.66
CA LEU A 26 -28.33 -12.67 12.07
C LEU A 26 -28.05 -13.60 10.89
N ILE A 27 -29.04 -13.83 10.04
CA ILE A 27 -28.88 -14.65 8.83
C ILE A 27 -27.87 -14.01 7.88
N ILE A 28 -27.97 -12.69 7.65
CA ILE A 28 -27.04 -11.95 6.80
C ILE A 28 -25.61 -12.00 7.38
N ALA A 29 -25.45 -11.82 8.69
CA ALA A 29 -24.15 -11.89 9.35
C ALA A 29 -23.54 -13.30 9.26
N LEU A 30 -24.35 -14.34 9.38
CA LEU A 30 -23.92 -15.74 9.27
C LEU A 30 -23.54 -16.10 7.82
N LEU A 31 -24.33 -15.69 6.85
CA LEU A 31 -23.99 -15.81 5.43
C LEU A 31 -22.70 -15.05 5.12
N GLY A 32 -22.57 -13.84 5.64
CA GLY A 32 -21.36 -13.02 5.50
C GLY A 32 -20.12 -13.69 6.08
N TRP A 33 -20.25 -14.38 7.20
CA TRP A 33 -19.16 -15.15 7.79
C TRP A 33 -18.68 -16.28 6.87
N VAL A 34 -19.62 -17.02 6.28
CA VAL A 34 -19.31 -18.10 5.32
C VAL A 34 -18.62 -17.53 4.09
N VAL A 35 -19.17 -16.45 3.52
CA VAL A 35 -18.59 -15.78 2.34
C VAL A 35 -17.19 -15.26 2.66
N ALA A 36 -17.01 -14.57 3.78
CA ALA A 36 -15.71 -14.06 4.22
C ALA A 36 -14.68 -15.19 4.41
N TYR A 37 -15.12 -16.35 4.93
CA TYR A 37 -14.25 -17.51 5.08
C TYR A 37 -13.81 -18.08 3.74
N VAL A 38 -14.72 -18.17 2.76
CA VAL A 38 -14.41 -18.61 1.39
C VAL A 38 -13.40 -17.66 0.75
N PHE A 39 -13.61 -16.34 0.87
CA PHE A 39 -12.67 -15.34 0.36
C PHE A 39 -11.28 -15.46 1.01
N LYS A 40 -11.23 -15.62 2.34
CA LYS A 40 -9.98 -15.85 3.08
C LYS A 40 -9.24 -17.07 2.55
N PHE A 41 -9.94 -18.18 2.39
CA PHE A 41 -9.35 -19.44 1.94
C PHE A 41 -8.84 -19.35 0.50
N SER A 42 -9.65 -18.79 -0.40
CA SER A 42 -9.29 -18.60 -1.81
C SER A 42 -8.07 -17.68 -1.96
N LEU A 43 -8.06 -16.53 -1.27
CA LEU A 43 -6.95 -15.60 -1.33
C LEU A 43 -5.67 -16.21 -0.76
N ARG A 44 -5.77 -16.91 0.37
CA ARG A 44 -4.63 -17.63 0.96
C ARG A 44 -4.06 -18.68 0.00
N GLY A 45 -4.93 -19.38 -0.71
CA GLY A 45 -4.53 -20.34 -1.76
C GLY A 45 -3.76 -19.66 -2.90
N ILE A 46 -4.29 -18.56 -3.43
CA ILE A 46 -3.67 -17.76 -4.49
C ILE A 46 -2.30 -17.23 -4.05
N LEU A 47 -2.23 -16.62 -2.85
CA LEU A 47 -0.99 -16.08 -2.30
C LEU A 47 0.08 -17.16 -2.07
N ARG A 48 -0.34 -18.36 -1.66
CA ARG A 48 0.56 -19.51 -1.49
C ARG A 48 1.11 -20.01 -2.83
N ILE A 49 0.27 -20.11 -3.87
CA ILE A 49 0.69 -20.47 -5.22
C ILE A 49 1.65 -19.43 -5.80
N ALA A 50 1.37 -18.16 -5.59
CA ALA A 50 2.23 -17.03 -5.98
C ALA A 50 3.55 -16.96 -5.17
N LYS A 51 3.75 -17.87 -4.19
CA LYS A 51 4.93 -17.87 -3.28
C LYS A 51 5.13 -16.51 -2.60
N PHE A 52 4.02 -15.83 -2.28
CA PHE A 52 4.00 -14.49 -1.74
C PHE A 52 4.82 -14.37 -0.43
N ASP A 53 4.76 -15.39 0.43
CA ASP A 53 5.56 -15.42 1.67
C ASP A 53 7.06 -15.44 1.36
N LYS A 54 7.51 -16.18 0.34
CA LYS A 54 8.93 -16.16 -0.09
C LYS A 54 9.36 -14.81 -0.66
N LEU A 55 8.46 -14.15 -1.40
CA LEU A 55 8.70 -12.79 -1.89
C LEU A 55 8.79 -11.81 -0.72
N SER A 56 7.91 -11.95 0.25
CA SER A 56 7.87 -11.16 1.48
C SER A 56 9.09 -11.42 2.39
N ASP A 57 9.52 -12.68 2.53
CA ASP A 57 10.76 -13.06 3.25
C ASP A 57 11.98 -12.42 2.61
N ASN A 58 12.07 -12.54 1.32
CA ASN A 58 13.10 -11.90 0.52
C ASN A 58 13.05 -10.37 0.62
N ALA A 59 11.88 -9.80 0.88
CA ALA A 59 11.65 -8.38 1.06
C ALA A 59 12.04 -7.87 2.46
N GLY A 60 12.32 -8.75 3.41
CA GLY A 60 12.55 -8.40 4.82
C GLY A 60 11.28 -7.98 5.55
N ALA A 61 10.09 -8.08 4.90
CA ALA A 61 8.81 -7.81 5.53
C ALA A 61 8.54 -8.82 6.65
N THR A 62 8.89 -10.09 6.44
CA THR A 62 8.76 -11.14 7.45
C THR A 62 9.63 -10.88 8.68
N GLN A 63 10.81 -10.27 8.53
CA GLN A 63 11.65 -9.90 9.68
C GLN A 63 10.99 -8.80 10.53
N LEU A 64 10.31 -7.85 9.90
CA LEU A 64 9.52 -6.83 10.60
C LEU A 64 8.29 -7.44 11.26
N LEU A 65 7.59 -8.34 10.57
CA LEU A 65 6.42 -9.05 11.10
C LEU A 65 6.80 -9.93 12.29
N ASN A 66 7.92 -10.65 12.21
CA ASN A 66 8.42 -11.49 13.31
C ASN A 66 8.82 -10.65 14.53
N LYS A 67 9.41 -9.46 14.35
CA LYS A 67 9.71 -8.51 15.44
C LYS A 67 8.45 -8.01 16.14
N LEU A 68 7.34 -7.91 15.41
CA LEU A 68 6.04 -7.48 15.93
C LEU A 68 5.17 -8.65 16.39
N ALA A 69 5.68 -9.88 16.39
CA ALA A 69 4.96 -11.12 16.69
C ALA A 69 3.69 -11.30 15.83
N LEU A 70 3.72 -10.79 14.58
CA LEU A 70 2.61 -10.86 13.63
C LEU A 70 2.72 -12.14 12.77
N PRO A 71 1.59 -12.71 12.33
CA PRO A 71 1.57 -13.87 11.44
C PRO A 71 2.20 -13.56 10.07
N SER A 72 2.42 -14.60 9.25
CA SER A 72 2.98 -14.45 7.91
C SER A 72 2.22 -13.43 7.04
N SER A 73 2.91 -12.83 6.06
CA SER A 73 2.33 -11.78 5.20
C SER A 73 1.07 -12.25 4.47
N SER A 74 1.02 -13.50 4.00
CA SER A 74 -0.17 -14.09 3.37
C SER A 74 -1.31 -14.33 4.36
N GLU A 75 -1.00 -14.69 5.60
CA GLU A 75 -1.99 -14.86 6.68
C GLU A 75 -2.59 -13.51 7.07
N LEU A 76 -1.75 -12.48 7.25
CA LEU A 76 -2.24 -11.12 7.55
C LEU A 76 -3.18 -10.61 6.47
N LEU A 77 -2.77 -10.69 5.20
CA LEU A 77 -3.57 -10.21 4.09
C LEU A 77 -4.90 -10.96 4.00
N SER A 78 -4.88 -12.29 4.08
CA SER A 78 -6.11 -13.09 4.04
C SER A 78 -7.01 -12.88 5.26
N ARG A 79 -6.42 -12.62 6.45
CA ARG A 79 -7.17 -12.30 7.66
C ARG A 79 -7.83 -10.92 7.57
N THR A 80 -7.14 -9.94 7.00
CA THR A 80 -7.71 -8.61 6.78
C THR A 80 -8.88 -8.67 5.79
N VAL A 81 -8.72 -9.41 4.69
CA VAL A 81 -9.83 -9.62 3.73
C VAL A 81 -11.04 -10.26 4.40
N PHE A 82 -10.82 -11.27 5.24
CA PHE A 82 -11.89 -11.87 6.03
C PHE A 82 -12.64 -10.82 6.85
N TRP A 83 -11.90 -10.00 7.62
CA TRP A 83 -12.52 -8.97 8.46
C TRP A 83 -13.25 -7.91 7.65
N VAL A 84 -12.68 -7.47 6.54
CA VAL A 84 -13.30 -6.47 5.65
C VAL A 84 -14.61 -7.00 5.09
N VAL A 85 -14.61 -8.22 4.53
CA VAL A 85 -15.81 -8.83 3.95
C VAL A 85 -16.87 -9.08 5.04
N TRP A 86 -16.48 -9.69 6.16
CA TRP A 86 -17.40 -9.99 7.25
C TRP A 86 -18.01 -8.74 7.88
N LEU A 87 -17.21 -7.71 8.12
CA LEU A 87 -17.69 -6.42 8.61
C LEU A 87 -18.67 -5.77 7.63
N GLY A 88 -18.42 -5.88 6.32
CA GLY A 88 -19.35 -5.44 5.29
C GLY A 88 -20.73 -6.11 5.43
N PHE A 89 -20.76 -7.43 5.61
CA PHE A 89 -22.02 -8.16 5.82
C PHE A 89 -22.70 -7.82 7.16
N ILE A 90 -21.93 -7.59 8.22
CA ILE A 90 -22.49 -7.10 9.50
C ILE A 90 -23.16 -5.75 9.29
N LEU A 91 -22.51 -4.82 8.59
CA LEU A 91 -23.07 -3.50 8.31
C LEU A 91 -24.34 -3.58 7.46
N LEU A 92 -24.37 -4.47 6.46
CA LEU A 92 -25.58 -4.76 5.68
C LEU A 92 -26.70 -5.33 6.57
N GLY A 93 -26.36 -6.23 7.49
CA GLY A 93 -27.32 -6.77 8.46
C GLY A 93 -27.87 -5.68 9.38
N VAL A 94 -27.04 -4.79 9.90
CA VAL A 94 -27.48 -3.67 10.75
C VAL A 94 -28.37 -2.69 9.97
N GLN A 95 -28.13 -2.51 8.67
CA GLN A 95 -28.97 -1.67 7.82
C GLN A 95 -30.42 -2.21 7.74
N VAL A 96 -30.60 -3.54 7.75
CA VAL A 96 -31.92 -4.19 7.75
C VAL A 96 -32.71 -3.93 9.04
N LEU A 97 -32.04 -3.63 10.16
CA LEU A 97 -32.71 -3.23 11.41
C LEU A 97 -33.54 -1.95 11.26
N GLY A 98 -33.19 -1.10 10.27
CA GLY A 98 -33.95 0.12 9.97
C GLY A 98 -33.86 1.20 11.05
N ILE A 99 -32.74 1.25 11.77
CA ILE A 99 -32.49 2.26 12.81
C ILE A 99 -32.31 3.63 12.14
N VAL A 100 -33.23 4.53 12.36
CA VAL A 100 -33.20 5.90 11.79
C VAL A 100 -31.96 6.65 12.28
N GLY A 101 -31.22 7.28 11.37
CA GLY A 101 -29.98 8.00 11.66
C GLY A 101 -28.69 7.18 11.61
N LEU A 102 -28.77 5.85 11.72
CA LEU A 102 -27.58 5.00 11.66
C LEU A 102 -27.18 4.65 10.21
N GLN A 103 -28.14 4.69 9.29
CA GLN A 103 -27.95 4.29 7.88
C GLN A 103 -26.86 5.11 7.18
N GLU A 104 -26.80 6.41 7.41
CA GLU A 104 -25.79 7.28 6.78
C GLU A 104 -24.38 6.98 7.29
N HIS A 105 -24.24 6.71 8.60
CA HIS A 105 -22.94 6.36 9.19
C HIS A 105 -22.46 4.97 8.71
N ILE A 106 -23.39 4.01 8.63
CA ILE A 106 -23.08 2.67 8.09
C ILE A 106 -22.66 2.76 6.62
N ALA A 107 -23.35 3.54 5.80
CA ALA A 107 -23.00 3.73 4.40
C ALA A 107 -21.57 4.32 4.25
N ARG A 108 -21.22 5.28 5.08
CA ARG A 108 -19.84 5.85 5.09
C ARG A 108 -18.80 4.79 5.45
N ILE A 109 -19.02 4.01 6.50
CA ILE A 109 -18.09 2.94 6.91
C ILE A 109 -17.98 1.89 5.80
N PHE A 110 -19.10 1.52 5.18
CA PHE A 110 -19.09 0.56 4.06
C PHE A 110 -18.22 1.02 2.88
N LEU A 111 -18.24 2.32 2.57
CA LEU A 111 -17.38 2.91 1.54
C LEU A 111 -15.88 2.91 1.92
N TYR A 112 -15.55 2.85 3.22
CA TYR A 112 -14.17 2.76 3.69
C TYR A 112 -13.56 1.36 3.56
N LEU A 113 -14.38 0.30 3.58
CA LEU A 113 -13.88 -1.07 3.52
C LEU A 113 -13.06 -1.38 2.25
N PRO A 114 -13.56 -1.06 1.03
CA PRO A 114 -12.77 -1.24 -0.18
C PRO A 114 -11.49 -0.39 -0.18
N ARG A 115 -11.55 0.85 0.33
CA ARG A 115 -10.37 1.74 0.42
C ARG A 115 -9.30 1.14 1.33
N LEU A 116 -9.69 0.62 2.49
CA LEU A 116 -8.78 -0.06 3.42
C LEU A 116 -8.10 -1.26 2.76
N PHE A 117 -8.87 -2.06 2.02
CA PHE A 117 -8.33 -3.21 1.30
C PHE A 117 -7.30 -2.79 0.23
N VAL A 118 -7.63 -1.78 -0.58
CA VAL A 118 -6.72 -1.27 -1.62
C VAL A 118 -5.48 -0.64 -0.98
N ALA A 119 -5.61 0.12 0.10
CA ALA A 119 -4.47 0.68 0.84
C ALA A 119 -3.51 -0.40 1.34
N LEU A 120 -4.07 -1.50 1.86
CA LEU A 120 -3.28 -2.64 2.32
C LEU A 120 -2.55 -3.33 1.16
N LEU A 121 -3.21 -3.50 0.01
CA LEU A 121 -2.57 -4.03 -1.20
C LEU A 121 -1.41 -3.12 -1.65
N ILE A 122 -1.63 -1.81 -1.74
CA ILE A 122 -0.59 -0.84 -2.11
C ILE A 122 0.60 -0.97 -1.16
N PHE A 123 0.37 -1.02 0.14
CA PHE A 123 1.43 -1.17 1.13
C PHE A 123 2.23 -2.46 0.93
N PHE A 124 1.56 -3.60 0.78
CA PHE A 124 2.25 -4.90 0.57
C PHE A 124 3.01 -4.96 -0.75
N PHE A 125 2.40 -4.52 -1.85
CA PHE A 125 3.09 -4.46 -3.15
C PHE A 125 4.26 -3.47 -3.11
N GLY A 126 4.12 -2.37 -2.41
CA GLY A 126 5.19 -1.40 -2.16
C GLY A 126 6.39 -2.01 -1.43
N LEU A 127 6.16 -2.82 -0.40
CA LEU A 127 7.24 -3.55 0.30
C LEU A 127 7.97 -4.53 -0.63
N VAL A 128 7.22 -5.26 -1.46
CA VAL A 128 7.81 -6.19 -2.44
C VAL A 128 8.64 -5.42 -3.47
N ALA A 129 8.09 -4.33 -4.02
CA ALA A 129 8.78 -3.47 -4.97
C ALA A 129 10.04 -2.85 -4.36
N ALA A 130 9.97 -2.32 -3.13
CA ALA A 130 11.11 -1.75 -2.41
C ALA A 130 12.27 -2.74 -2.31
N SER A 131 11.96 -4.00 -2.05
CA SER A 131 12.98 -5.04 -1.93
C SER A 131 13.55 -5.46 -3.27
N PHE A 132 12.71 -5.55 -4.28
CA PHE A 132 13.16 -5.86 -5.64
C PHE A 132 14.12 -4.80 -6.16
N PHE A 133 13.72 -3.52 -6.11
CA PHE A 133 14.54 -2.41 -6.59
C PHE A 133 15.80 -2.21 -5.73
N SER A 134 15.74 -2.40 -4.43
CA SER A 134 16.90 -2.35 -3.55
C SER A 134 17.96 -3.40 -3.91
N ARG A 135 17.55 -4.63 -4.24
CA ARG A 135 18.48 -5.68 -4.68
C ARG A 135 19.06 -5.40 -6.06
N ALA A 136 18.23 -4.93 -6.99
CA ALA A 136 18.71 -4.53 -8.31
C ALA A 136 19.75 -3.41 -8.20
N ALA A 137 19.49 -2.42 -7.36
CA ALA A 137 20.43 -1.32 -7.08
C ALA A 137 21.72 -1.80 -6.40
N LEU A 138 21.61 -2.76 -5.44
CA LEU A 138 22.78 -3.36 -4.80
C LEU A 138 23.68 -4.05 -5.82
N LEU A 139 23.10 -4.87 -6.69
CA LEU A 139 23.86 -5.57 -7.73
C LEU A 139 24.48 -4.61 -8.73
N ALA A 140 23.74 -3.59 -9.16
CA ALA A 140 24.27 -2.56 -10.06
C ALA A 140 25.42 -1.78 -9.42
N ALA A 141 25.30 -1.40 -8.13
CA ALA A 141 26.33 -0.67 -7.41
C ALA A 141 27.61 -1.50 -7.18
N VAL A 142 27.45 -2.80 -6.88
CA VAL A 142 28.60 -3.73 -6.75
C VAL A 142 29.31 -3.89 -8.09
N ASN A 143 28.57 -4.08 -9.19
CA ASN A 143 29.14 -4.21 -10.53
C ASN A 143 29.84 -2.93 -11.02
N ALA A 144 29.35 -1.76 -10.57
CA ALA A 144 29.97 -0.46 -10.85
C ALA A 144 31.17 -0.12 -9.95
N GLY A 145 31.55 -1.01 -9.03
CA GLY A 145 32.68 -0.77 -8.10
C GLY A 145 32.42 0.36 -7.10
N SER A 146 31.14 0.62 -6.76
CA SER A 146 30.78 1.67 -5.81
C SER A 146 31.41 1.44 -4.42
N PRO A 147 31.92 2.47 -3.74
CA PRO A 147 32.51 2.33 -2.40
C PRO A 147 31.49 1.94 -1.32
N SER A 148 30.21 2.16 -1.53
CA SER A 148 29.15 1.89 -0.55
C SER A 148 27.86 1.34 -1.19
N PRO A 149 27.89 0.14 -1.77
CA PRO A 149 26.74 -0.42 -2.47
C PRO A 149 25.53 -0.67 -1.54
N GLY A 150 25.79 -1.03 -0.28
CA GLY A 150 24.74 -1.25 0.72
C GLY A 150 23.98 0.03 1.11
N LEU A 151 24.65 1.17 1.13
CA LEU A 151 24.03 2.46 1.42
C LEU A 151 23.08 2.86 0.30
N LEU A 152 23.49 2.70 -0.96
CA LEU A 152 22.65 2.98 -2.12
C LEU A 152 21.39 2.12 -2.14
N ALA A 153 21.53 0.82 -1.89
CA ALA A 153 20.43 -0.10 -1.80
C ALA A 153 19.45 0.26 -0.67
N THR A 154 19.97 0.68 0.49
CA THR A 154 19.15 1.08 1.64
C THR A 154 18.39 2.38 1.34
N LEU A 155 19.03 3.36 0.71
CA LEU A 155 18.36 4.60 0.31
C LEU A 155 17.21 4.34 -0.65
N ILE A 156 17.43 3.56 -1.71
CA ILE A 156 16.37 3.20 -2.68
C ILE A 156 15.23 2.48 -1.99
N ARG A 157 15.54 1.53 -1.10
CA ARG A 157 14.52 0.82 -0.31
C ARG A 157 13.68 1.79 0.52
N SER A 158 14.33 2.70 1.25
CA SER A 158 13.65 3.66 2.11
C SER A 158 12.75 4.60 1.33
N ILE A 159 13.22 5.11 0.20
CA ILE A 159 12.42 5.98 -0.68
C ILE A 159 11.15 5.26 -1.15
N ILE A 160 11.26 4.02 -1.63
CA ILE A 160 10.11 3.26 -2.13
C ILE A 160 9.13 2.92 -0.99
N ILE A 161 9.64 2.58 0.21
CA ILE A 161 8.78 2.31 1.37
C ILE A 161 8.01 3.57 1.77
N ILE A 162 8.68 4.73 1.85
CA ILE A 162 8.05 6.01 2.18
C ILE A 162 6.95 6.32 1.15
N PHE A 163 7.24 6.13 -0.14
CA PHE A 163 6.29 6.33 -1.22
C PHE A 163 5.07 5.39 -1.09
N ALA A 164 5.31 4.10 -0.84
CA ALA A 164 4.25 3.11 -0.66
C ALA A 164 3.35 3.42 0.56
N VAL A 165 3.95 3.85 1.68
CA VAL A 165 3.21 4.27 2.88
C VAL A 165 2.37 5.50 2.57
N THR A 166 2.92 6.50 1.90
CA THR A 166 2.18 7.73 1.53
C THR A 166 0.99 7.41 0.63
N MET A 167 1.18 6.57 -0.41
CA MET A 167 0.08 6.13 -1.27
C MET A 167 -0.99 5.33 -0.52
N ALA A 168 -0.59 4.50 0.44
CA ALA A 168 -1.54 3.75 1.27
C ALA A 168 -2.38 4.70 2.16
N PHE A 169 -1.78 5.73 2.75
CA PHE A 169 -2.49 6.75 3.51
C PHE A 169 -3.42 7.59 2.63
N GLU A 170 -2.99 7.96 1.43
CA GLU A 170 -3.82 8.66 0.45
C GLU A 170 -5.06 7.84 0.10
N GLN A 171 -4.90 6.53 -0.12
CA GLN A 171 -6.01 5.62 -0.42
C GLN A 171 -7.02 5.53 0.74
N LEU A 172 -6.58 5.67 1.98
CA LEU A 172 -7.46 5.72 3.15
C LEU A 172 -8.23 7.05 3.27
N GLY A 173 -7.88 8.06 2.48
CA GLY A 173 -8.48 9.39 2.59
C GLY A 173 -8.11 10.10 3.89
N LEU A 174 -7.05 9.65 4.58
CA LEU A 174 -6.56 10.23 5.82
C LEU A 174 -5.70 11.46 5.50
N GLY A 175 -6.29 12.64 5.56
CA GLY A 175 -5.54 13.88 5.40
C GLY A 175 -4.98 14.09 3.99
N GLU A 176 -5.72 13.72 2.95
CA GLU A 176 -5.31 13.74 1.54
C GLU A 176 -4.47 14.96 1.15
N ARG A 177 -4.87 16.16 1.57
CA ARG A 177 -4.13 17.39 1.28
C ARG A 177 -2.89 17.59 2.16
N THR A 178 -3.00 17.31 3.44
CA THR A 178 -1.93 17.61 4.42
C THR A 178 -0.76 16.65 4.25
N ILE A 179 -1.04 15.36 4.10
CA ILE A 179 -0.02 14.32 3.91
C ILE A 179 0.65 14.50 2.55
N LEU A 180 -0.13 14.75 1.48
CA LEU A 180 0.40 14.98 0.15
C LEU A 180 1.33 16.21 0.13
N VAL A 181 0.92 17.32 0.72
CA VAL A 181 1.74 18.56 0.76
C VAL A 181 3.00 18.35 1.62
N ALA A 182 2.87 17.74 2.80
CA ALA A 182 4.01 17.45 3.65
C ALA A 182 5.02 16.51 2.96
N PHE A 183 4.52 15.47 2.28
CA PHE A 183 5.34 14.55 1.49
C PHE A 183 6.00 15.27 0.31
N ALA A 184 5.25 16.08 -0.45
CA ALA A 184 5.79 16.82 -1.59
C ALA A 184 6.91 17.79 -1.17
N ILE A 185 6.77 18.47 -0.03
CA ILE A 185 7.80 19.36 0.52
C ILE A 185 9.03 18.56 0.96
N ALA A 186 8.84 17.52 1.77
CA ALA A 186 9.94 16.72 2.30
C ALA A 186 10.70 15.99 1.20
N PHE A 187 9.96 15.32 0.29
CA PHE A 187 10.55 14.60 -0.83
C PHE A 187 11.14 15.54 -1.87
N GLY A 188 10.49 16.67 -2.14
CA GLY A 188 11.01 17.72 -3.02
C GLY A 188 12.32 18.30 -2.50
N ALA A 189 12.42 18.61 -1.21
CA ALA A 189 13.66 19.08 -0.59
C ALA A 189 14.79 18.04 -0.67
N LEU A 190 14.47 16.76 -0.42
CA LEU A 190 15.43 15.65 -0.55
C LEU A 190 15.92 15.51 -2.00
N MET A 191 15.01 15.51 -2.98
CA MET A 191 15.35 15.40 -4.40
C MET A 191 16.15 16.61 -4.90
N LEU A 192 15.79 17.82 -4.47
CA LEU A 192 16.57 19.03 -4.75
C LEU A 192 17.97 18.94 -4.16
N GLY A 193 18.10 18.52 -2.90
CA GLY A 193 19.39 18.30 -2.25
C GLY A 193 20.26 17.29 -3.00
N LEU A 194 19.68 16.17 -3.41
CA LEU A 194 20.36 15.15 -4.22
C LEU A 194 20.76 15.70 -5.59
N ALA A 195 19.86 16.41 -6.29
CA ALA A 195 20.14 17.00 -7.59
C ALA A 195 21.31 17.99 -7.53
N ILE A 196 21.35 18.82 -6.49
CA ILE A 196 22.45 19.76 -6.25
C ILE A 196 23.77 19.01 -5.94
N ALA A 197 23.69 18.01 -5.05
CA ALA A 197 24.88 17.23 -4.67
C ALA A 197 25.46 16.48 -5.88
N PHE A 198 24.63 15.83 -6.70
CA PHE A 198 25.08 15.17 -7.93
C PHE A 198 25.50 16.16 -9.02
N GLY A 199 24.80 17.30 -9.14
CA GLY A 199 25.14 18.35 -10.09
C GLY A 199 26.52 18.95 -9.81
N ILE A 200 26.81 19.29 -8.57
CA ILE A 200 28.12 19.86 -8.17
C ILE A 200 29.21 18.77 -8.18
N GLY A 201 28.90 17.58 -7.58
CA GLY A 201 29.87 16.47 -7.52
C GLY A 201 30.16 15.81 -8.86
N GLY A 202 29.22 15.85 -9.81
CA GLY A 202 29.38 15.30 -11.16
C GLY A 202 30.02 16.26 -12.17
N ARG A 203 30.21 17.54 -11.83
CA ARG A 203 30.72 18.59 -12.74
C ARG A 203 32.06 18.21 -13.36
N ASP A 204 32.99 17.74 -12.56
CA ASP A 204 34.34 17.41 -13.03
C ASP A 204 34.37 16.14 -13.87
N LEU A 205 33.51 15.16 -13.56
CA LEU A 205 33.32 13.96 -14.37
C LEU A 205 32.70 14.29 -15.73
N ALA A 206 31.67 15.13 -15.75
CA ALA A 206 31.03 15.58 -16.98
C ALA A 206 32.02 16.37 -17.87
N ARG A 207 32.84 17.25 -17.27
CA ARG A 207 33.89 18.01 -17.95
C ARG A 207 34.92 17.08 -18.57
N GLN A 208 35.47 16.13 -17.81
CA GLN A 208 36.46 15.16 -18.32
C GLN A 208 35.89 14.30 -19.46
N PHE A 209 34.62 13.91 -19.36
CA PHE A 209 33.96 13.12 -20.40
C PHE A 209 33.80 13.91 -21.69
N LEU A 210 33.39 15.18 -21.59
CA LEU A 210 33.25 16.07 -22.73
C LEU A 210 34.62 16.39 -23.37
N GLU A 211 35.62 16.73 -22.57
CA GLU A 211 37.00 17.01 -23.05
C GLU A 211 37.59 15.79 -23.79
N ARG A 212 37.43 14.58 -23.27
CA ARG A 212 37.92 13.38 -23.94
C ARG A 212 37.21 13.12 -25.28
N ARG A 213 35.92 13.41 -25.38
CA ARG A 213 35.18 13.20 -26.62
C ARG A 213 35.48 14.20 -27.69
N PHE A 214 35.55 15.48 -27.33
CA PHE A 214 35.89 16.56 -28.25
C PHE A 214 37.36 16.54 -28.68
N LEU A 215 38.29 16.18 -27.78
CA LEU A 215 39.69 16.05 -28.14
C LEU A 215 39.94 14.86 -29.10
N LYS A 216 39.17 13.78 -28.98
CA LYS A 216 39.26 12.65 -29.90
C LYS A 216 38.78 13.00 -31.31
N GLU A 217 37.65 13.68 -31.42
CA GLU A 217 37.13 14.15 -32.71
C GLU A 217 38.09 15.14 -33.40
N THR A 218 38.72 16.02 -32.63
CA THR A 218 39.73 16.99 -33.17
C THR A 218 41.02 16.30 -33.59
N GLN A 219 41.43 15.21 -32.95
CA GLN A 219 42.63 14.45 -33.35
C GLN A 219 42.35 13.57 -34.59
N GLU A 220 41.19 12.99 -34.71
CA GLU A 220 40.76 12.20 -35.89
C GLU A 220 40.66 13.12 -37.12
N GLN A 221 40.11 14.33 -37.02
CA GLN A 221 40.07 15.32 -38.09
C GLN A 221 41.46 15.79 -38.51
N LYS A 222 42.37 16.02 -37.56
CA LYS A 222 43.76 16.40 -37.89
C LYS A 222 44.54 15.27 -38.53
N GLN A 223 44.26 14.01 -38.21
CA GLN A 223 44.92 12.86 -38.81
C GLN A 223 44.43 12.60 -40.23
N ASP A 224 43.15 12.85 -40.52
CA ASP A 224 42.61 12.81 -41.88
C ASP A 224 43.13 13.94 -42.77
N GLU A 225 43.37 15.15 -42.23
CA GLU A 225 43.97 16.26 -42.97
C GLU A 225 45.46 16.05 -43.28
N LEU A 226 46.17 15.26 -42.48
CA LEU A 226 47.61 15.02 -42.63
C LEU A 226 47.94 13.73 -43.41
N SER A 227 46.95 13.00 -43.85
CA SER A 227 47.08 11.80 -44.70
C SER A 227 46.61 12.07 -46.16
N PRO A 228 47.33 12.87 -46.93
CA PRO A 228 47.08 12.93 -48.37
C PRO A 228 47.84 11.76 -49.03
N LEU A 229 47.08 10.69 -49.45
CA LEU A 229 47.50 9.60 -50.36
C LEU A 229 48.63 8.72 -49.88
#